data_60de5418c57a8ef27e1837413263ec60
#
_entry.id   60de5418c57a8ef27e1837413263ec60
#
_cell.length_a   1.000
_cell.length_b   1.000
_cell.length_c   1.000
_cell.angle_alpha   90.00
_cell.angle_beta   90.00
_cell.angle_gamma   90.00
#
_symmetry.space_group_name_H-M   'P 1'
#
loop_
_entity.id
_entity.type
_entity.pdbx_description
1 polymer ?
#
loop_
_entity_poly.entity_id
_entity_poly.type
_entity_poly.pdbx_seq_one_letter_code
_entity_poly.pdbx_strand_id
1 'polypeptide(L)'
;AAVISGEVNAATDAAHAYLNQVVPQLNDNGTGMPIYSMPLLNERGGLAQNPLVPDVASLPALYEEIHGEAPSGLAWESIRTMLEIDQTMQHVFLGPPNMNQEAVAAFRTSFMTALKTSAYREEAQRILSYVPEPVGHQRQAEILAATSKVTPAVLNYIKQHIQKNSSY
;
A
#
# COMPACT_ATOMS: atom_id res chain seq x y z
N ALA A 1 -15.20 -2.92 -13.18
CA ALA A 1 -16.26 -3.67 -13.86
C ALA A 1 -17.52 -3.78 -12.98
N ALA A 2 -17.44 -4.43 -11.80
CA ALA A 2 -18.63 -4.73 -10.97
C ALA A 2 -19.37 -3.48 -10.43
N VAL A 3 -18.69 -2.39 -10.15
CA VAL A 3 -19.35 -1.11 -9.78
C VAL A 3 -20.10 -0.53 -10.97
N ILE A 4 -19.50 -0.58 -12.17
CA ILE A 4 -20.14 -0.05 -13.39
C ILE A 4 -21.38 -0.85 -13.76
N SER A 5 -21.36 -2.18 -13.57
CA SER A 5 -22.51 -3.05 -13.82
C SER A 5 -23.59 -3.01 -12.72
N GLY A 6 -23.29 -2.35 -11.60
CA GLY A 6 -24.21 -2.28 -10.45
C GLY A 6 -24.25 -3.56 -9.59
N GLU A 7 -23.31 -4.48 -9.80
CA GLU A 7 -23.22 -5.70 -8.98
C GLU A 7 -22.76 -5.41 -7.56
N VAL A 8 -21.95 -4.35 -7.39
CA VAL A 8 -21.50 -3.87 -6.09
C VAL A 8 -21.58 -2.35 -6.03
N ASN A 9 -21.77 -1.80 -4.83
CA ASN A 9 -21.89 -0.36 -4.61
C ASN A 9 -20.56 0.31 -4.29
N ALA A 10 -19.52 -0.46 -3.98
CA ALA A 10 -18.17 0.05 -3.66
C ALA A 10 -17.11 -0.96 -4.06
N ALA A 11 -15.92 -0.48 -4.37
CA ALA A 11 -14.72 -1.29 -4.64
C ALA A 11 -13.48 -0.54 -4.15
N THR A 12 -12.39 -1.26 -4.04
CA THR A 12 -11.05 -0.70 -3.76
C THR A 12 -10.14 -0.99 -4.93
N ASP A 13 -9.30 -0.02 -5.27
CA ASP A 13 -8.31 -0.13 -6.33
C ASP A 13 -6.96 0.43 -5.86
N ALA A 14 -5.88 -0.03 -6.50
CA ALA A 14 -4.59 0.61 -6.35
C ALA A 14 -4.63 2.01 -6.99
N ALA A 15 -3.87 2.97 -6.44
CA ALA A 15 -3.93 4.37 -6.87
C ALA A 15 -3.72 4.55 -8.38
N HIS A 16 -2.79 3.81 -9.00
CA HIS A 16 -2.57 3.87 -10.45
C HIS A 16 -3.77 3.35 -11.27
N ALA A 17 -4.41 2.27 -10.81
CA ALA A 17 -5.60 1.74 -11.47
C ALA A 17 -6.79 2.70 -11.30
N TYR A 18 -6.94 3.29 -10.12
CA TYR A 18 -7.91 4.34 -9.87
C TYR A 18 -7.75 5.50 -10.85
N LEU A 19 -6.54 6.07 -10.97
CA LEU A 19 -6.28 7.22 -11.85
C LEU A 19 -6.50 6.88 -13.34
N ASN A 20 -6.06 5.71 -13.78
CA ASN A 20 -6.06 5.37 -15.20
C ASN A 20 -7.36 4.71 -15.68
N GLN A 21 -8.15 4.12 -14.78
CA GLN A 21 -9.34 3.35 -15.15
C GLN A 21 -10.60 3.86 -14.47
N VAL A 22 -10.57 4.14 -13.16
CA VAL A 22 -11.78 4.50 -12.41
C VAL A 22 -12.15 5.96 -12.64
N VAL A 23 -11.20 6.87 -12.57
CA VAL A 23 -11.45 8.30 -12.79
C VAL A 23 -12.14 8.54 -14.14
N PRO A 24 -11.61 8.11 -15.29
CA PRO A 24 -12.25 8.39 -16.58
C PRO A 24 -13.58 7.66 -16.78
N GLN A 25 -13.82 6.54 -16.09
CA GLN A 25 -15.02 5.74 -16.29
C GLN A 25 -16.16 6.08 -15.31
N LEU A 26 -15.85 6.53 -14.12
CA LEU A 26 -16.82 6.78 -13.06
C LEU A 26 -16.83 8.22 -12.58
N ASN A 27 -15.66 8.77 -12.22
CA ASN A 27 -15.61 10.10 -11.61
C ASN A 27 -15.90 11.21 -12.62
N ASP A 28 -15.26 11.17 -13.79
CA ASP A 28 -15.47 12.18 -14.84
C ASP A 28 -16.89 12.18 -15.39
N ASN A 29 -17.56 11.03 -15.32
CA ASN A 29 -18.96 10.89 -15.72
C ASN A 29 -19.96 11.18 -14.58
N GLY A 30 -19.48 11.47 -13.35
CA GLY A 30 -20.31 11.75 -12.20
C GLY A 30 -21.11 10.55 -11.68
N THR A 31 -20.75 9.33 -12.07
CA THR A 31 -21.43 8.08 -11.66
C THR A 31 -20.76 7.37 -10.50
N GLY A 32 -19.59 7.84 -10.10
CA GLY A 32 -18.83 7.35 -8.96
C GLY A 32 -18.05 8.46 -8.30
N MET A 33 -17.68 8.25 -7.04
CA MET A 33 -16.86 9.18 -6.28
C MET A 33 -15.90 8.42 -5.38
N PRO A 34 -14.66 8.91 -5.17
CA PRO A 34 -13.79 8.34 -4.17
C PRO A 34 -14.32 8.64 -2.76
N ILE A 35 -14.25 7.67 -1.87
CA ILE A 35 -14.68 7.84 -0.48
C ILE A 35 -13.47 8.20 0.38
N TYR A 36 -12.39 7.43 0.28
CA TYR A 36 -11.15 7.69 1.00
C TYR A 36 -9.96 7.04 0.28
N SER A 37 -8.78 7.48 0.62
CA SER A 37 -7.50 6.86 0.23
C SER A 37 -6.80 6.23 1.43
N MET A 38 -6.01 5.17 1.18
CA MET A 38 -5.10 4.67 2.21
C MET A 38 -3.91 5.61 2.34
N PRO A 39 -3.54 6.03 3.57
CA PRO A 39 -2.39 6.89 3.78
C PRO A 39 -1.10 6.14 3.47
N LEU A 40 -0.06 6.86 3.09
CA LEU A 40 1.28 6.32 2.94
C LEU A 40 2.08 6.49 4.24
N LEU A 41 3.04 5.59 4.45
CA LEU A 41 4.01 5.72 5.53
C LEU A 41 5.17 6.60 5.06
N ASN A 42 5.46 7.64 5.82
CA ASN A 42 6.67 8.43 5.60
C ASN A 42 7.91 7.72 6.19
N GLU A 43 9.10 8.26 5.91
CA GLU A 43 10.37 7.69 6.38
C GLU A 43 10.47 7.53 7.91
N ARG A 44 9.68 8.30 8.66
CA ARG A 44 9.64 8.26 10.14
C ARG A 44 8.54 7.36 10.68
N GLY A 45 7.84 6.61 9.82
CA GLY A 45 6.72 5.73 10.19
C GLY A 45 5.42 6.49 10.53
N GLY A 46 5.37 7.79 10.26
CA GLY A 46 4.13 8.56 10.34
C GLY A 46 3.27 8.37 9.11
N LEU A 47 1.98 8.67 9.23
CA LEU A 47 1.05 8.61 8.12
C LEU A 47 1.05 9.92 7.34
N ALA A 48 1.04 9.83 6.03
CA ALA A 48 0.99 10.95 5.11
C ALA A 48 -0.10 10.73 4.06
N GLN A 49 -0.66 11.82 3.55
CA GLN A 49 -1.57 11.79 2.42
C GLN A 49 -0.90 11.16 1.20
N ASN A 50 -1.63 10.35 0.44
CA ASN A 50 -1.13 9.79 -0.80
C ASN A 50 -1.01 10.90 -1.86
N PRO A 51 0.20 11.22 -2.34
CA PRO A 51 0.42 12.32 -3.29
C PRO A 51 -0.16 12.05 -4.68
N LEU A 52 -0.51 10.82 -5.00
CA LEU A 52 -1.17 10.48 -6.28
C LEU A 52 -2.66 10.87 -6.28
N VAL A 53 -3.26 11.00 -5.12
CA VAL A 53 -4.68 11.33 -4.94
C VAL A 53 -4.83 12.37 -3.84
N PRO A 54 -4.25 13.58 -4.01
CA PRO A 54 -4.18 14.60 -2.96
C PRO A 54 -5.56 15.11 -2.54
N ASP A 55 -6.52 15.08 -3.43
CA ASP A 55 -7.89 15.56 -3.20
C ASP A 55 -8.82 14.51 -2.58
N VAL A 56 -8.34 13.28 -2.39
CA VAL A 56 -9.12 12.21 -1.75
C VAL A 56 -8.67 12.07 -0.30
N ALA A 57 -9.55 12.41 0.62
CA ALA A 57 -9.24 12.32 2.06
C ALA A 57 -8.65 10.97 2.44
N SER A 58 -7.63 10.96 3.30
CA SER A 58 -7.09 9.70 3.82
C SER A 58 -8.07 9.08 4.82
N LEU A 59 -8.05 7.75 4.95
CA LEU A 59 -8.90 7.04 5.91
C LEU A 59 -8.87 7.64 7.33
N PRO A 60 -7.70 7.95 7.93
CA PRO A 60 -7.70 8.59 9.25
C PRO A 60 -8.29 10.00 9.25
N ALA A 61 -8.09 10.79 8.19
CA ALA A 61 -8.67 12.12 8.10
C ALA A 61 -10.20 12.09 7.98
N LEU A 62 -10.72 11.18 7.14
CA LEU A 62 -12.16 10.97 7.02
C LEU A 62 -12.77 10.45 8.34
N TYR A 63 -12.06 9.55 9.03
CA TYR A 63 -12.51 9.06 10.34
C TYR A 63 -12.63 10.20 11.35
N GLU A 64 -11.59 11.05 11.42
CA GLU A 64 -11.58 12.21 12.33
C GLU A 64 -12.69 13.21 11.98
N GLU A 65 -12.95 13.45 10.71
CA GLU A 65 -14.05 14.30 10.26
C GLU A 65 -15.42 13.78 10.72
N ILE A 66 -15.64 12.47 10.64
CA ILE A 66 -16.93 11.84 11.02
C ILE A 66 -17.09 11.73 12.53
N HIS A 67 -16.03 11.40 13.27
CA HIS A 67 -16.10 11.04 14.69
C HIS A 67 -15.61 12.14 15.62
N GLY A 68 -14.95 13.20 15.11
CA GLY A 68 -14.38 14.29 15.91
C GLY A 68 -13.09 13.94 16.64
N GLU A 69 -12.56 12.73 16.44
CA GLU A 69 -11.31 12.26 17.05
C GLU A 69 -10.52 11.35 16.09
N ALA A 70 -9.20 11.34 16.24
CA ALA A 70 -8.35 10.48 15.44
C ALA A 70 -8.62 8.99 15.74
N PRO A 71 -8.52 8.10 14.73
CA PRO A 71 -8.73 6.67 14.94
C PRO A 71 -7.73 6.08 15.94
N SER A 72 -8.22 5.22 16.83
CA SER A 72 -7.43 4.63 17.91
C SER A 72 -7.87 3.19 18.22
N GLY A 73 -7.16 2.56 19.15
CA GLY A 73 -7.49 1.22 19.64
C GLY A 73 -7.06 0.09 18.70
N LEU A 74 -7.46 -1.13 19.07
CA LEU A 74 -6.96 -2.37 18.49
C LEU A 74 -7.24 -2.52 16.99
N ALA A 75 -8.41 -2.06 16.54
CA ALA A 75 -8.76 -2.09 15.11
C ALA A 75 -7.80 -1.20 14.28
N TRP A 76 -7.55 0.01 14.77
CA TRP A 76 -6.65 0.94 14.12
C TRP A 76 -5.19 0.46 14.13
N GLU A 77 -4.72 -0.06 15.26
CA GLU A 77 -3.39 -0.68 15.37
C GLU A 77 -3.21 -1.83 14.37
N SER A 78 -4.27 -2.62 14.19
CA SER A 78 -4.27 -3.71 13.21
C SER A 78 -4.18 -3.21 11.77
N ILE A 79 -4.93 -2.18 11.41
CA ILE A 79 -4.85 -1.53 10.08
C ILE A 79 -3.45 -0.96 9.86
N ARG A 80 -2.90 -0.23 10.82
CA ARG A 80 -1.54 0.32 10.71
C ARG A 80 -0.49 -0.76 10.49
N THR A 81 -0.57 -1.86 11.26
CA THR A 81 0.34 -2.99 11.10
C THR A 81 0.26 -3.59 9.70
N MET A 82 -0.93 -3.75 9.15
CA MET A 82 -1.11 -4.26 7.80
C MET A 82 -0.59 -3.28 6.75
N LEU A 83 -0.82 -1.98 6.91
CA LEU A 83 -0.29 -0.95 6.01
C LEU A 83 1.25 -0.93 5.99
N GLU A 84 1.89 -1.08 7.15
CA GLU A 84 3.35 -1.13 7.25
C GLU A 84 3.93 -2.31 6.46
N ILE A 85 3.29 -3.46 6.52
CA ILE A 85 3.70 -4.64 5.76
C ILE A 85 3.40 -4.46 4.27
N ASP A 86 2.18 -4.08 3.93
CA ASP A 86 1.73 -3.97 2.55
C ASP A 86 2.57 -2.96 1.75
N GLN A 87 2.73 -1.74 2.25
CA GLN A 87 3.41 -0.69 1.51
C GLN A 87 4.91 -0.92 1.30
N THR A 88 5.51 -1.75 2.14
CA THR A 88 6.96 -1.99 2.09
C THR A 88 7.33 -3.33 1.47
N MET A 89 6.38 -4.24 1.35
CA MET A 89 6.61 -5.60 0.87
C MET A 89 5.68 -6.03 -0.27
N GLN A 90 5.05 -5.10 -0.95
CA GLN A 90 4.14 -5.38 -2.07
C GLN A 90 4.82 -6.16 -3.21
N HIS A 91 6.04 -5.77 -3.54
CA HIS A 91 6.84 -6.40 -4.59
C HIS A 91 8.23 -6.73 -4.04
N VAL A 92 8.44 -7.98 -3.67
CA VAL A 92 9.69 -8.45 -3.06
C VAL A 92 10.41 -9.41 -4.00
N PHE A 93 11.69 -9.16 -4.23
CA PHE A 93 12.56 -10.13 -4.89
C PHE A 93 13.15 -11.08 -3.86
N LEU A 94 12.89 -12.37 -4.01
CA LEU A 94 13.38 -13.41 -3.13
C LEU A 94 14.39 -14.28 -3.87
N GLY A 95 15.52 -14.57 -3.23
CA GLY A 95 16.48 -15.56 -3.67
C GLY A 95 16.24 -16.91 -3.01
N PRO A 96 16.75 -18.03 -3.57
CA PRO A 96 16.72 -19.32 -2.93
C PRO A 96 17.49 -19.32 -1.60
N PRO A 97 17.15 -20.24 -0.67
CA PRO A 97 17.94 -20.42 0.54
C PRO A 97 19.41 -20.70 0.22
N ASN A 98 20.30 -20.11 0.99
CA ASN A 98 21.77 -20.25 0.84
C ASN A 98 22.33 -19.73 -0.50
N MET A 99 21.64 -18.81 -1.15
CA MET A 99 22.16 -18.14 -2.34
C MET A 99 23.56 -17.54 -2.05
N ASN A 100 24.48 -17.66 -3.02
CA ASN A 100 25.83 -17.11 -2.91
C ASN A 100 25.77 -15.60 -2.59
N GLN A 101 26.51 -15.16 -1.57
CA GLN A 101 26.47 -13.78 -1.09
C GLN A 101 26.97 -12.75 -2.13
N GLU A 102 27.93 -13.13 -2.98
CA GLU A 102 28.39 -12.27 -4.07
C GLU A 102 27.28 -12.07 -5.11
N ALA A 103 26.54 -13.14 -5.44
CA ALA A 103 25.40 -13.04 -6.35
C ALA A 103 24.27 -12.17 -5.76
N VAL A 104 24.01 -12.28 -4.45
CA VAL A 104 23.04 -11.40 -3.76
C VAL A 104 23.48 -9.93 -3.83
N ALA A 105 24.77 -9.66 -3.55
CA ALA A 105 25.31 -8.31 -3.60
C ALA A 105 25.28 -7.73 -5.03
N ALA A 106 25.67 -8.53 -6.02
CA ALA A 106 25.61 -8.14 -7.43
C ALA A 106 24.20 -7.83 -7.88
N PHE A 107 23.21 -8.68 -7.55
CA PHE A 107 21.81 -8.45 -7.84
C PHE A 107 21.29 -7.13 -7.23
N ARG A 108 21.55 -6.93 -5.92
CA ARG A 108 21.14 -5.69 -5.22
C ARG A 108 21.71 -4.44 -5.89
N THR A 109 23.01 -4.47 -6.21
CA THR A 109 23.68 -3.34 -6.86
C THR A 109 23.13 -3.08 -8.25
N SER A 110 22.98 -4.12 -9.07
CA SER A 110 22.46 -4.01 -10.43
C SER A 110 21.00 -3.53 -10.43
N PHE A 111 20.17 -4.06 -9.55
CA PHE A 111 18.79 -3.64 -9.39
C PHE A 111 18.67 -2.15 -9.03
N MET A 112 19.38 -1.72 -7.97
CA MET A 112 19.38 -0.32 -7.55
C MET A 112 19.96 0.63 -8.62
N THR A 113 20.88 0.14 -9.45
CA THR A 113 21.42 0.91 -10.59
C THR A 113 20.39 1.03 -11.71
N ALA A 114 19.72 -0.05 -12.05
CA ALA A 114 18.68 -0.06 -13.07
C ALA A 114 17.54 0.92 -12.75
N LEU A 115 17.12 1.00 -11.50
CA LEU A 115 16.05 1.91 -11.04
C LEU A 115 16.41 3.41 -11.15
N LYS A 116 17.70 3.74 -11.28
CA LYS A 116 18.17 5.12 -11.47
C LYS A 116 18.24 5.56 -12.93
N THR A 117 18.05 4.63 -13.87
CA THR A 117 18.13 4.94 -15.30
C THR A 117 16.92 5.76 -15.78
N SER A 118 17.12 6.60 -16.80
CA SER A 118 16.02 7.34 -17.44
C SER A 118 15.01 6.39 -18.06
N ALA A 119 15.48 5.32 -18.69
CA ALA A 119 14.62 4.30 -19.30
C ALA A 119 13.63 3.67 -18.30
N TYR A 120 14.10 3.34 -17.07
CA TYR A 120 13.20 2.86 -16.03
C TYR A 120 12.18 3.93 -15.63
N ARG A 121 12.63 5.16 -15.40
CA ARG A 121 11.74 6.25 -14.95
C ARG A 121 10.66 6.57 -16.00
N GLU A 122 11.03 6.61 -17.27
CA GLU A 122 10.10 6.84 -18.36
C GLU A 122 9.07 5.72 -18.46
N GLU A 123 9.52 4.47 -18.39
CA GLU A 123 8.63 3.32 -18.46
C GLU A 123 7.73 3.19 -17.23
N ALA A 124 8.25 3.43 -16.04
CA ALA A 124 7.46 3.47 -14.81
C ALA A 124 6.39 4.57 -14.87
N GLN A 125 6.77 5.78 -15.31
CA GLN A 125 5.80 6.87 -15.47
C GLN A 125 4.72 6.53 -16.50
N ARG A 126 5.09 5.86 -17.60
CA ARG A 126 4.15 5.46 -18.64
C ARG A 126 3.15 4.40 -18.18
N ILE A 127 3.61 3.39 -17.42
CA ILE A 127 2.78 2.25 -17.01
C ILE A 127 2.01 2.54 -15.74
N LEU A 128 2.68 3.15 -14.75
CA LEU A 128 2.16 3.31 -13.40
C LEU A 128 1.62 4.71 -13.10
N SER A 129 1.91 5.68 -13.97
CA SER A 129 1.64 7.11 -13.76
C SER A 129 2.47 7.75 -12.64
N TYR A 130 3.43 7.03 -12.09
CA TYR A 130 4.42 7.51 -11.12
C TYR A 130 5.68 6.67 -11.18
N VAL A 131 6.76 7.15 -10.57
CA VAL A 131 8.01 6.41 -10.44
C VAL A 131 8.10 5.86 -9.02
N PRO A 132 8.00 4.53 -8.82
CA PRO A 132 8.14 3.91 -7.51
C PRO A 132 9.52 4.15 -6.91
N GLU A 133 9.57 4.45 -5.62
CA GLU A 133 10.82 4.51 -4.88
C GLU A 133 11.14 3.14 -4.27
N PRO A 134 12.36 2.61 -4.51
CA PRO A 134 12.71 1.30 -3.99
C PRO A 134 13.00 1.35 -2.49
N VAL A 135 12.49 0.37 -1.77
CA VAL A 135 12.86 0.13 -0.38
C VAL A 135 14.12 -0.73 -0.33
N GLY A 136 15.21 -0.19 0.21
CA GLY A 136 16.46 -0.91 0.34
C GLY A 136 16.36 -2.11 1.31
N HIS A 137 17.23 -3.12 1.10
CA HIS A 137 17.18 -4.36 1.88
C HIS A 137 17.36 -4.18 3.39
N GLN A 138 18.10 -3.15 3.84
CA GLN A 138 18.22 -2.82 5.26
C GLN A 138 16.89 -2.39 5.85
N ARG A 139 16.19 -1.50 5.16
CA ARG A 139 14.87 -1.05 5.59
C ARG A 139 13.85 -2.19 5.57
N GLN A 140 13.90 -3.07 4.58
CA GLN A 140 13.07 -4.28 4.56
C GLN A 140 13.34 -5.19 5.76
N ALA A 141 14.62 -5.38 6.14
CA ALA A 141 14.97 -6.18 7.31
C ALA A 141 14.46 -5.54 8.62
N GLU A 142 14.53 -4.22 8.75
CA GLU A 142 13.97 -3.49 9.90
C GLU A 142 12.45 -3.69 10.01
N ILE A 143 11.74 -3.61 8.90
CA ILE A 143 10.29 -3.81 8.86
C ILE A 143 9.92 -5.25 9.24
N LEU A 144 10.62 -6.25 8.67
CA LEU A 144 10.44 -7.64 9.06
C LEU A 144 10.71 -7.87 10.56
N ALA A 145 11.75 -7.24 11.10
CA ALA A 145 12.04 -7.29 12.53
C ALA A 145 10.96 -6.58 13.37
N ALA A 146 10.37 -5.51 12.86
CA ALA A 146 9.26 -4.81 13.53
C ALA A 146 7.96 -5.64 13.50
N THR A 147 7.66 -6.32 12.39
CA THR A 147 6.48 -7.19 12.29
C THR A 147 6.53 -8.38 13.26
N SER A 148 7.74 -8.85 13.61
CA SER A 148 7.90 -9.88 14.64
C SER A 148 7.53 -9.42 16.06
N LYS A 149 7.41 -8.10 16.27
CA LYS A 149 7.04 -7.47 17.56
C LYS A 149 5.55 -7.12 17.65
N VAL A 150 4.77 -7.48 16.65
CA VAL A 150 3.30 -7.27 16.68
C VAL A 150 2.72 -7.98 17.89
N THR A 151 1.90 -7.25 18.67
CA THR A 151 1.35 -7.79 19.90
C THR A 151 0.41 -8.98 19.64
N PRO A 152 0.33 -9.97 20.56
CA PRO A 152 -0.62 -11.06 20.43
C PRO A 152 -2.07 -10.57 20.27
N ALA A 153 -2.43 -9.45 20.87
CA ALA A 153 -3.76 -8.84 20.75
C ALA A 153 -4.07 -8.43 19.30
N VAL A 154 -3.14 -7.72 18.63
CA VAL A 154 -3.28 -7.33 17.21
C VAL A 154 -3.35 -8.57 16.32
N LEU A 155 -2.45 -9.55 16.51
CA LEU A 155 -2.47 -10.78 15.73
C LEU A 155 -3.78 -11.55 15.87
N ASN A 156 -4.30 -11.67 17.09
CA ASN A 156 -5.56 -12.36 17.34
C ASN A 156 -6.74 -11.61 16.74
N TYR A 157 -6.75 -10.28 16.84
CA TYR A 157 -7.78 -9.45 16.21
C TYR A 157 -7.82 -9.66 14.70
N ILE A 158 -6.67 -9.59 14.03
CA ILE A 158 -6.56 -9.81 12.57
C ILE A 158 -7.05 -11.23 12.20
N LYS A 159 -6.58 -12.27 12.92
CA LYS A 159 -7.01 -13.67 12.68
C LYS A 159 -8.51 -13.85 12.83
N GLN A 160 -9.10 -13.32 13.90
CA GLN A 160 -10.54 -13.40 14.15
C GLN A 160 -11.35 -12.66 13.07
N HIS A 161 -10.86 -11.47 12.64
CA HIS A 161 -11.51 -10.70 11.59
C HIS A 161 -11.48 -11.44 10.25
N ILE A 162 -10.35 -12.03 9.88
CA ILE A 162 -10.22 -12.85 8.67
C ILE A 162 -11.18 -14.05 8.75
N GLN A 163 -11.14 -14.82 9.84
CA GLN A 163 -12.00 -16.00 10.02
C GLN A 163 -13.49 -15.66 9.93
N LYS A 164 -13.90 -14.55 10.53
CA LYS A 164 -15.31 -14.11 10.50
C LYS A 164 -15.79 -13.70 9.11
N ASN A 165 -14.90 -13.16 8.28
CA ASN A 165 -15.24 -12.60 6.98
C ASN A 165 -14.77 -13.46 5.78
N SER A 166 -14.07 -14.58 6.03
CA SER A 166 -13.60 -15.54 5.00
C SER A 166 -14.60 -16.66 4.72
N SER A 167 -15.89 -16.47 5.00
CA SER A 167 -16.95 -17.41 4.69
C SER A 167 -17.30 -17.32 3.19
N TYR A 168 -16.42 -17.81 2.33
CA TYR A 168 -16.66 -18.10 0.93
C TYR A 168 -16.25 -19.54 0.63
#